data_b7056c1ac093428ebc477675b13b4e77
#
_entry.id   b7056c1ac093428ebc477675b13b4e77
#
_cell.length_a   1.000
_cell.length_b   1.000
_cell.length_c   1.000
_cell.angle_alpha   90.00
_cell.angle_beta   90.00
_cell.angle_gamma   90.00
#
_symmetry.space_group_name_H-M   'P 1'
#
loop_
_entity.id
_entity.type
_entity.pdbx_description
1 polymer ?
#
loop_
_entity_poly.entity_id
_entity_poly.type
_entity_poly.pdbx_seq_one_letter_code
_entity_poly.pdbx_strand_id
1 'polypeptide(L)'
;MTSSDDRLPALKVATPRDSLPTEPPRAGAREPERSSPASAPFRRTGHALTDLGRKRKSNEDAFFVDDALGLYIVADGMGGHAAGEVASREAVDTLYGMVKRGIGSLRDLVDPLVEDDVRAACRLLESAVQAATYFVYSIAEIDRDKSGMGTTISALLVLGDYAITAQVGDSRVYRVEGGEVEQLTEDHTLIAWQIRQGLITPQEAKKSPHRNVITRAVGNREYVQVDTRRIPLMPRARFLLCSDGLHGYLRDDDIAGIVRLGGAVAVRRFIDLANERGGKDNITAVLVEID
;
A
#
# COMPACT_ATOMS: atom_id res chain seq x y z
N MET A 1 -46.73 53.85 24.63
CA MET A 1 -46.24 53.92 26.00
C MET A 1 -45.39 52.70 26.21
N THR A 2 -44.11 52.69 26.40
CA THR A 2 -43.05 53.65 26.68
C THR A 2 -41.79 53.18 26.05
N SER A 3 -41.06 54.06 25.42
CA SER A 3 -39.69 54.00 24.98
C SER A 3 -38.72 53.70 26.12
N SER A 4 -37.69 52.92 25.90
CA SER A 4 -36.42 53.07 26.61
C SER A 4 -35.29 52.79 25.69
N ASP A 5 -34.65 53.87 25.40
CA ASP A 5 -33.35 54.11 24.76
C ASP A 5 -32.24 53.52 25.66
N ASP A 6 -31.36 52.70 25.10
CA ASP A 6 -30.15 52.31 25.80
C ASP A 6 -28.95 52.52 24.85
N ARG A 7 -28.27 53.64 25.05
CA ARG A 7 -27.07 54.09 24.37
C ARG A 7 -25.84 53.40 24.99
N LEU A 8 -25.05 52.77 24.15
CA LEU A 8 -23.72 52.29 24.49
C LEU A 8 -22.74 53.46 24.73
N PRO A 9 -21.85 53.35 25.71
CA PRO A 9 -20.86 54.40 25.98
C PRO A 9 -19.66 54.32 25.03
N ALA A 10 -19.19 55.49 24.61
CA ALA A 10 -18.09 55.74 23.72
C ALA A 10 -16.74 55.31 24.35
N LEU A 11 -15.94 54.57 23.57
CA LEU A 11 -14.54 54.25 23.88
C LEU A 11 -13.65 55.49 23.68
N LYS A 12 -12.92 55.86 24.73
CA LYS A 12 -11.89 56.91 24.69
C LYS A 12 -10.62 56.35 24.05
N VAL A 13 -10.18 56.98 22.96
CA VAL A 13 -8.90 56.76 22.33
C VAL A 13 -7.82 57.49 23.13
N ALA A 14 -6.81 56.73 23.61
CA ALA A 14 -5.63 57.30 24.22
C ALA A 14 -4.51 57.36 23.18
N THR A 15 -3.92 58.53 23.00
CA THR A 15 -2.74 58.77 22.14
C THR A 15 -1.44 58.28 22.82
N PRO A 16 -0.50 57.68 22.08
CA PRO A 16 0.77 57.26 22.67
C PRO A 16 1.77 58.42 22.70
N ARG A 17 2.50 58.54 23.80
CA ARG A 17 3.73 59.31 23.91
C ARG A 17 4.95 58.39 23.81
N ASP A 18 5.90 58.88 23.05
CA ASP A 18 7.23 58.37 22.77
C ASP A 18 8.01 57.85 23.98
N SER A 19 8.62 56.67 23.77
CA SER A 19 10.00 56.37 24.20
C SER A 19 10.44 55.08 23.54
N LEU A 20 11.42 55.18 22.65
CA LEU A 20 12.13 54.05 22.01
C LEU A 20 13.01 53.34 23.04
N PRO A 21 12.92 52.02 23.16
CA PRO A 21 13.98 51.23 23.81
C PRO A 21 15.02 50.84 22.79
N THR A 22 16.29 51.03 23.17
CA THR A 22 17.54 50.63 22.52
C THR A 22 17.54 49.13 22.17
N GLU A 23 17.89 48.82 20.92
CA GLU A 23 18.13 47.45 20.43
C GLU A 23 19.18 46.72 21.29
N PRO A 24 18.90 45.44 21.65
CA PRO A 24 19.96 44.56 22.17
C PRO A 24 20.84 44.08 20.99
N PRO A 25 22.12 43.72 21.26
CA PRO A 25 23.06 43.34 20.22
C PRO A 25 22.57 42.09 19.45
N ARG A 26 22.65 42.16 18.12
CA ARG A 26 22.37 41.05 17.21
C ARG A 26 23.22 39.84 17.62
N ALA A 27 22.52 38.79 18.12
CA ALA A 27 23.12 37.49 18.26
C ALA A 27 23.51 36.98 16.85
N GLY A 28 24.72 36.46 16.74
CA GLY A 28 25.33 36.04 15.50
C GLY A 28 24.44 35.17 14.67
N ALA A 29 24.39 35.46 13.37
CA ALA A 29 23.75 34.65 12.37
C ALA A 29 24.29 33.21 12.49
N ARG A 30 23.45 32.27 12.92
CA ARG A 30 23.74 30.85 12.72
C ARG A 30 23.85 30.66 11.22
N GLU A 31 25.02 30.26 10.75
CA GLU A 31 25.17 29.74 9.40
C GLU A 31 24.10 28.64 9.22
N PRO A 32 23.40 28.60 8.09
CA PRO A 32 22.51 27.48 7.80
C PRO A 32 23.36 26.20 7.84
N GLU A 33 23.00 25.27 8.70
CA GLU A 33 23.57 23.92 8.70
C GLU A 33 23.55 23.42 7.26
N ARG A 34 24.75 23.17 6.72
CA ARG A 34 24.88 22.61 5.37
C ARG A 34 24.13 21.29 5.40
N SER A 35 23.03 21.25 4.66
CA SER A 35 22.32 20.01 4.37
C SER A 35 23.34 18.96 3.96
N SER A 36 23.31 17.81 4.62
CA SER A 36 24.06 16.64 4.18
C SER A 36 23.81 16.43 2.68
N PRO A 37 24.84 16.02 1.92
CA PRO A 37 24.64 15.77 0.49
C PRO A 37 23.47 14.81 0.33
N ALA A 38 22.53 15.14 -0.57
CA ALA A 38 21.41 14.30 -0.95
C ALA A 38 21.95 12.89 -1.22
N SER A 39 21.48 11.90 -0.47
CA SER A 39 21.85 10.51 -0.70
C SER A 39 21.41 10.13 -2.11
N ALA A 40 22.26 9.44 -2.87
CA ALA A 40 21.86 8.94 -4.19
C ALA A 40 20.56 8.13 -4.06
N PRO A 41 19.62 8.28 -5.00
CA PRO A 41 18.34 7.59 -4.90
C PRO A 41 18.57 6.07 -4.80
N PHE A 42 17.85 5.42 -3.89
CA PHE A 42 17.92 3.97 -3.71
C PHE A 42 17.70 3.23 -5.04
N ARG A 43 18.64 2.38 -5.39
CA ARG A 43 18.42 1.42 -6.48
C ARG A 43 17.42 0.37 -6.01
N ARG A 44 16.48 0.07 -6.87
CA ARG A 44 15.44 -0.93 -6.62
C ARG A 44 15.40 -1.94 -7.75
N THR A 45 15.19 -3.19 -7.40
CA THR A 45 15.06 -4.29 -8.37
C THR A 45 13.94 -5.23 -7.92
N GLY A 46 12.98 -5.45 -8.80
CA GLY A 46 11.84 -6.33 -8.57
C GLY A 46 12.00 -7.67 -9.30
N HIS A 47 11.66 -8.76 -8.62
CA HIS A 47 11.59 -10.10 -9.18
C HIS A 47 10.22 -10.69 -8.88
N ALA A 48 9.57 -11.27 -9.88
CA ALA A 48 8.22 -11.79 -9.73
C ALA A 48 8.05 -13.16 -10.39
N LEU A 49 7.16 -13.95 -9.81
CA LEU A 49 6.71 -15.21 -10.38
C LEU A 49 5.29 -15.51 -9.90
N THR A 50 4.48 -16.03 -10.80
CA THR A 50 3.18 -16.63 -10.49
C THR A 50 3.15 -18.08 -10.94
N ASP A 51 2.40 -18.92 -10.25
CA ASP A 51 2.26 -20.34 -10.50
C ASP A 51 0.79 -20.76 -10.29
N LEU A 52 0.33 -21.67 -11.11
CA LEU A 52 -1.04 -22.20 -11.05
C LEU A 52 -1.36 -22.91 -9.72
N GLY A 53 -0.33 -23.37 -9.04
CA GLY A 53 -0.49 -24.31 -7.94
C GLY A 53 -0.78 -25.74 -8.42
N ARG A 54 -1.15 -26.62 -7.48
CA ARG A 54 -1.35 -28.05 -7.78
C ARG A 54 -2.83 -28.44 -7.93
N LYS A 55 -3.75 -27.55 -7.63
CA LYS A 55 -5.21 -27.86 -7.57
C LYS A 55 -6.06 -27.02 -8.50
N ARG A 56 -5.64 -25.83 -8.83
CA ARG A 56 -6.38 -24.91 -9.71
C ARG A 56 -6.20 -25.30 -11.17
N LYS A 57 -7.14 -24.91 -12.03
CA LYS A 57 -7.11 -25.13 -13.50
C LYS A 57 -6.84 -23.85 -14.28
N SER A 58 -7.05 -22.69 -13.65
CA SER A 58 -6.79 -21.35 -14.16
C SER A 58 -6.00 -20.56 -13.11
N ASN A 59 -5.24 -19.61 -13.59
CA ASN A 59 -4.53 -18.66 -12.70
C ASN A 59 -5.29 -17.34 -12.72
N GLU A 60 -5.90 -17.01 -11.59
CA GLU A 60 -6.67 -15.78 -11.38
C GLU A 60 -5.83 -14.68 -10.71
N ASP A 61 -4.58 -15.00 -10.31
CA ASP A 61 -3.62 -14.02 -9.81
C ASP A 61 -3.06 -13.17 -10.96
N ALA A 62 -2.81 -11.89 -10.68
CA ALA A 62 -2.05 -11.00 -11.54
C ALA A 62 -0.96 -10.27 -10.72
N PHE A 63 0.12 -9.88 -11.38
CA PHE A 63 1.17 -9.05 -10.77
C PHE A 63 1.71 -8.03 -11.76
N PHE A 64 2.39 -7.03 -11.22
CA PHE A 64 3.09 -6.01 -12.00
C PHE A 64 4.41 -5.61 -11.34
N VAL A 65 5.45 -5.37 -12.15
CA VAL A 65 6.78 -4.95 -11.71
C VAL A 65 7.30 -3.89 -12.67
N ASP A 66 7.61 -2.71 -12.17
CA ASP A 66 8.26 -1.64 -12.92
C ASP A 66 9.28 -0.92 -12.03
N ASP A 67 10.55 -1.30 -12.17
CA ASP A 67 11.66 -0.73 -11.40
C ASP A 67 11.87 0.77 -11.73
N ALA A 68 11.64 1.17 -12.97
CA ALA A 68 11.79 2.56 -13.39
C ALA A 68 10.69 3.43 -12.75
N LEU A 69 9.45 2.94 -12.68
CA LEU A 69 8.35 3.60 -12.00
C LEU A 69 8.45 3.44 -10.48
N GLY A 70 9.02 2.33 -10.00
CA GLY A 70 9.04 1.94 -8.59
C GLY A 70 7.73 1.35 -8.12
N LEU A 71 6.93 0.81 -9.03
CA LEU A 71 5.61 0.27 -8.74
C LEU A 71 5.61 -1.25 -8.84
N TYR A 72 5.09 -1.88 -7.80
CA TYR A 72 4.96 -3.33 -7.67
C TYR A 72 3.56 -3.65 -7.16
N ILE A 73 2.89 -4.63 -7.79
CA ILE A 73 1.51 -4.97 -7.48
C ILE A 73 1.33 -6.48 -7.47
N VAL A 74 0.53 -6.98 -6.54
CA VAL A 74 -0.06 -8.32 -6.55
C VAL A 74 -1.56 -8.18 -6.40
N ALA A 75 -2.30 -8.92 -7.19
CA ALA A 75 -3.76 -8.98 -7.19
C ALA A 75 -4.20 -10.44 -7.27
N ASP A 76 -5.08 -10.86 -6.37
CA ASP A 76 -5.68 -12.19 -6.31
C ASP A 76 -7.14 -12.07 -6.75
N GLY A 77 -7.44 -12.65 -7.90
CA GLY A 77 -8.74 -12.55 -8.53
C GLY A 77 -9.72 -13.56 -7.98
N MET A 78 -10.95 -13.12 -7.78
CA MET A 78 -12.05 -13.95 -7.32
C MET A 78 -13.26 -13.81 -8.22
N GLY A 79 -13.92 -14.93 -8.52
CA GLY A 79 -15.15 -14.96 -9.32
C GLY A 79 -15.44 -16.34 -9.88
N GLY A 80 -16.62 -16.52 -10.44
CA GLY A 80 -16.97 -17.75 -11.15
C GLY A 80 -16.34 -17.78 -12.55
N HIS A 81 -15.91 -18.95 -13.02
CA HIS A 81 -15.30 -19.16 -14.35
C HIS A 81 -14.00 -18.34 -14.52
N ALA A 82 -13.84 -17.60 -15.61
CA ALA A 82 -12.65 -16.77 -15.88
C ALA A 82 -12.78 -15.32 -15.35
N ALA A 83 -13.78 -15.05 -14.51
CA ALA A 83 -14.07 -13.69 -14.07
C ALA A 83 -13.01 -13.13 -13.10
N GLY A 84 -12.44 -13.98 -12.26
CA GLY A 84 -11.34 -13.59 -11.35
C GLY A 84 -10.08 -13.15 -12.10
N GLU A 85 -9.70 -13.88 -13.16
CA GLU A 85 -8.56 -13.51 -14.03
C GLU A 85 -8.76 -12.13 -14.68
N VAL A 86 -9.99 -11.85 -15.15
CA VAL A 86 -10.31 -10.54 -15.72
C VAL A 86 -10.22 -9.46 -14.64
N ALA A 87 -10.80 -9.70 -13.46
CA ALA A 87 -10.82 -8.72 -12.39
C ALA A 87 -9.40 -8.33 -11.93
N SER A 88 -8.53 -9.31 -11.71
CA SER A 88 -7.16 -9.05 -11.25
C SER A 88 -6.33 -8.32 -12.30
N ARG A 89 -6.43 -8.72 -13.58
CA ARG A 89 -5.69 -8.09 -14.68
C ARG A 89 -6.13 -6.66 -14.92
N GLU A 90 -7.44 -6.41 -15.06
CA GLU A 90 -7.98 -5.07 -15.29
C GLU A 90 -7.70 -4.12 -14.13
N ALA A 91 -7.73 -4.62 -12.89
CA ALA A 91 -7.39 -3.82 -11.73
C ALA A 91 -5.91 -3.41 -11.75
N VAL A 92 -5.00 -4.34 -12.05
CA VAL A 92 -3.55 -4.07 -12.16
C VAL A 92 -3.27 -3.06 -13.27
N ASP A 93 -3.85 -3.25 -14.46
CA ASP A 93 -3.62 -2.39 -15.63
C ASP A 93 -4.17 -0.97 -15.39
N THR A 94 -5.34 -0.85 -14.76
CA THR A 94 -5.93 0.45 -14.41
C THR A 94 -5.09 1.18 -13.38
N LEU A 95 -4.67 0.49 -12.31
CA LEU A 95 -3.81 1.06 -11.27
C LEU A 95 -2.48 1.55 -11.86
N TYR A 96 -1.80 0.70 -12.63
CA TYR A 96 -0.58 1.08 -13.33
C TYR A 96 -0.77 2.33 -14.20
N GLY A 97 -1.80 2.34 -15.04
CA GLY A 97 -2.10 3.47 -15.91
C GLY A 97 -2.32 4.79 -15.17
N MET A 98 -3.02 4.72 -14.04
CA MET A 98 -3.25 5.89 -13.18
C MET A 98 -1.98 6.40 -12.52
N VAL A 99 -1.19 5.49 -11.91
CA VAL A 99 0.08 5.85 -11.26
C VAL A 99 1.07 6.40 -12.29
N LYS A 100 1.22 5.78 -13.45
CA LYS A 100 2.11 6.24 -14.52
C LYS A 100 1.80 7.66 -14.97
N ARG A 101 0.53 8.02 -15.10
CA ARG A 101 0.11 9.38 -15.45
C ARG A 101 0.31 10.38 -14.33
N GLY A 102 0.05 9.98 -13.07
CA GLY A 102 0.10 10.88 -11.92
C GLY A 102 1.51 11.08 -11.34
N ILE A 103 2.42 10.11 -11.52
CA ILE A 103 3.74 10.13 -10.87
C ILE A 103 4.65 11.26 -11.37
N GLY A 104 4.46 11.73 -12.63
CA GLY A 104 5.27 12.80 -13.20
C GLY A 104 5.23 14.07 -12.36
N SER A 105 4.04 14.47 -11.94
CA SER A 105 3.85 15.64 -11.06
C SER A 105 4.43 15.49 -9.66
N LEU A 106 4.72 14.24 -9.22
CA LEU A 106 5.35 13.96 -7.93
C LEU A 106 6.88 13.85 -8.03
N ARG A 107 7.41 13.48 -9.19
CA ARG A 107 8.87 13.38 -9.42
C ARG A 107 9.55 14.72 -9.65
N ASP A 108 8.80 15.71 -10.09
CA ASP A 108 9.29 17.08 -10.25
C ASP A 108 9.40 17.82 -8.89
N LEU A 109 8.97 17.16 -7.81
CA LEU A 109 9.11 17.66 -6.46
C LEU A 109 10.55 17.42 -5.95
N VAL A 110 11.07 18.43 -5.27
CA VAL A 110 12.49 18.54 -4.89
C VAL A 110 12.91 17.43 -3.91
N ASP A 111 14.10 16.86 -4.12
CA ASP A 111 14.76 15.98 -3.14
C ASP A 111 15.38 16.81 -1.99
N PRO A 112 15.14 16.48 -0.70
CA PRO A 112 14.34 15.36 -0.21
C PRO A 112 12.83 15.58 -0.28
N LEU A 113 12.05 14.48 -0.46
CA LEU A 113 10.60 14.54 -0.45
C LEU A 113 10.09 15.10 0.87
N VAL A 114 9.26 16.14 0.80
CA VAL A 114 8.59 16.68 1.99
C VAL A 114 7.32 15.88 2.32
N GLU A 115 6.84 16.04 3.54
CA GLU A 115 5.65 15.34 4.06
C GLU A 115 4.42 15.45 3.13
N ASP A 116 4.23 16.60 2.46
CA ASP A 116 3.11 16.83 1.55
C ASP A 116 3.22 16.00 0.27
N ASP A 117 4.44 15.74 -0.21
CA ASP A 117 4.69 14.91 -1.40
C ASP A 117 4.37 13.44 -1.12
N VAL A 118 4.77 12.95 0.05
CA VAL A 118 4.45 11.59 0.49
C VAL A 118 2.93 11.42 0.64
N ARG A 119 2.24 12.42 1.20
CA ARG A 119 0.77 12.42 1.26
C ARG A 119 0.14 12.46 -0.13
N ALA A 120 0.72 13.21 -1.06
CA ALA A 120 0.24 13.24 -2.45
C ALA A 120 0.42 11.89 -3.14
N ALA A 121 1.52 11.18 -2.88
CA ALA A 121 1.75 9.82 -3.38
C ALA A 121 0.77 8.79 -2.77
N CYS A 122 0.45 8.89 -1.47
CA CYS A 122 -0.61 8.08 -0.85
C CYS A 122 -1.97 8.32 -1.54
N ARG A 123 -2.35 9.59 -1.75
CA ARG A 123 -3.59 9.94 -2.45
C ARG A 123 -3.62 9.46 -3.89
N LEU A 124 -2.48 9.49 -4.58
CA LEU A 124 -2.37 8.95 -5.94
C LEU A 124 -2.66 7.45 -5.97
N LEU A 125 -2.01 6.67 -5.09
CA LEU A 125 -2.27 5.23 -4.99
C LEU A 125 -3.71 4.93 -4.61
N GLU A 126 -4.26 5.63 -3.61
CA GLU A 126 -5.65 5.48 -3.17
C GLU A 126 -6.63 5.76 -4.33
N SER A 127 -6.41 6.86 -5.07
CA SER A 127 -7.22 7.22 -6.24
C SER A 127 -7.07 6.20 -7.37
N ALA A 128 -5.88 5.63 -7.56
CA ALA A 128 -5.63 4.61 -8.58
C ALA A 128 -6.35 3.29 -8.25
N VAL A 129 -6.32 2.85 -6.99
CA VAL A 129 -7.10 1.67 -6.54
C VAL A 129 -8.59 1.93 -6.65
N GLN A 130 -9.05 3.15 -6.33
CA GLN A 130 -10.45 3.51 -6.48
C GLN A 130 -10.91 3.51 -7.94
N ALA A 131 -10.08 4.01 -8.86
CA ALA A 131 -10.36 3.95 -10.29
C ALA A 131 -10.44 2.50 -10.80
N ALA A 132 -9.52 1.63 -10.35
CA ALA A 132 -9.55 0.20 -10.63
C ALA A 132 -10.84 -0.46 -10.08
N THR A 133 -11.24 -0.09 -8.86
CA THR A 133 -12.48 -0.57 -8.24
C THR A 133 -13.70 -0.26 -9.10
N TYR A 134 -13.85 1.00 -9.49
CA TYR A 134 -14.97 1.43 -10.31
C TYR A 134 -14.96 0.76 -11.70
N PHE A 135 -13.79 0.61 -12.30
CA PHE A 135 -13.65 -0.01 -13.62
C PHE A 135 -14.05 -1.49 -13.61
N VAL A 136 -13.52 -2.27 -12.65
CA VAL A 136 -13.86 -3.71 -12.49
C VAL A 136 -15.34 -3.87 -12.16
N TYR A 137 -15.89 -3.06 -11.27
CA TYR A 137 -17.30 -3.03 -10.94
C TYR A 137 -18.18 -2.75 -12.19
N SER A 138 -17.78 -1.76 -12.99
CA SER A 138 -18.53 -1.41 -14.20
C SER A 138 -18.57 -2.56 -15.23
N ILE A 139 -17.48 -3.31 -15.37
CA ILE A 139 -17.45 -4.51 -16.24
C ILE A 139 -18.42 -5.57 -15.70
N ALA A 140 -18.41 -5.81 -14.38
CA ALA A 140 -19.29 -6.80 -13.75
C ALA A 140 -20.78 -6.46 -13.87
N GLU A 141 -21.13 -5.18 -13.89
CA GLU A 141 -22.52 -4.71 -14.08
C GLU A 141 -23.01 -4.86 -15.55
N ILE A 142 -22.10 -4.69 -16.51
CA ILE A 142 -22.45 -4.78 -17.94
C ILE A 142 -22.49 -6.23 -18.42
N ASP A 143 -21.57 -7.07 -17.95
CA ASP A 143 -21.39 -8.45 -18.39
C ASP A 143 -21.84 -9.44 -17.29
N ARG A 144 -23.00 -10.07 -17.52
CA ARG A 144 -23.60 -11.03 -16.56
C ARG A 144 -22.69 -12.22 -16.25
N ASP A 145 -21.86 -12.64 -17.20
CA ASP A 145 -20.93 -13.76 -17.00
C ASP A 145 -19.77 -13.39 -16.05
N LYS A 146 -19.59 -12.09 -15.80
CA LYS A 146 -18.61 -11.52 -14.87
C LYS A 146 -19.24 -10.95 -13.59
N SER A 147 -20.53 -11.16 -13.40
CA SER A 147 -21.26 -10.65 -12.23
C SER A 147 -20.62 -11.16 -10.94
N GLY A 148 -20.37 -10.24 -10.02
CA GLY A 148 -19.75 -10.53 -8.72
C GLY A 148 -18.24 -10.81 -8.76
N MET A 149 -17.56 -10.58 -9.89
CA MET A 149 -16.12 -10.64 -9.93
C MET A 149 -15.50 -9.55 -9.06
N GLY A 150 -14.31 -9.84 -8.55
CA GLY A 150 -13.51 -8.89 -7.78
C GLY A 150 -12.08 -9.37 -7.66
N THR A 151 -11.26 -8.57 -7.00
CA THR A 151 -9.86 -8.92 -6.76
C THR A 151 -9.34 -8.24 -5.50
N THR A 152 -8.27 -8.78 -4.93
CA THR A 152 -7.45 -8.06 -3.97
C THR A 152 -6.52 -7.08 -4.70
N ILE A 153 -5.95 -6.13 -3.99
CA ILE A 153 -4.79 -5.33 -4.42
C ILE A 153 -3.86 -5.15 -3.23
N SER A 154 -2.62 -5.60 -3.40
CA SER A 154 -1.48 -5.22 -2.57
C SER A 154 -0.46 -4.53 -3.47
N ALA A 155 -0.30 -3.23 -3.29
CA ALA A 155 0.62 -2.41 -4.09
C ALA A 155 1.71 -1.79 -3.21
N LEU A 156 2.91 -1.67 -3.77
CA LEU A 156 4.07 -0.98 -3.20
C LEU A 156 4.59 0.03 -4.22
N LEU A 157 4.66 1.30 -3.83
CA LEU A 157 5.30 2.37 -4.58
C LEU A 157 6.56 2.83 -3.82
N VAL A 158 7.71 2.70 -4.47
CA VAL A 158 8.99 3.24 -3.97
C VAL A 158 9.25 4.58 -4.63
N LEU A 159 9.24 5.65 -3.82
CA LEU A 159 9.43 7.02 -4.26
C LEU A 159 10.39 7.76 -3.31
N GLY A 160 11.54 8.23 -3.82
CA GLY A 160 12.59 8.83 -2.99
C GLY A 160 12.97 7.91 -1.83
N ASP A 161 12.93 8.44 -0.62
CA ASP A 161 13.28 7.74 0.63
C ASP A 161 12.09 7.03 1.29
N TYR A 162 11.01 6.79 0.55
CA TYR A 162 9.81 6.15 1.08
C TYR A 162 9.33 4.97 0.24
N ALA A 163 8.85 3.95 0.94
CA ALA A 163 7.95 2.94 0.41
C ALA A 163 6.52 3.27 0.87
N ILE A 164 5.56 3.20 -0.05
CA ILE A 164 4.15 3.47 0.22
C ILE A 164 3.36 2.25 -0.20
N THR A 165 2.60 1.67 0.72
CA THR A 165 1.70 0.56 0.40
C THR A 165 0.27 1.04 0.18
N ALA A 166 -0.47 0.36 -0.69
CA ALA A 166 -1.92 0.47 -0.79
C ALA A 166 -2.51 -0.94 -0.77
N GLN A 167 -3.56 -1.14 0.04
CA GLN A 167 -4.09 -2.45 0.39
C GLN A 167 -5.61 -2.50 0.29
N VAL A 168 -6.12 -3.52 -0.41
CA VAL A 168 -7.51 -4.00 -0.38
C VAL A 168 -7.48 -5.53 -0.49
N GLY A 169 -8.11 -6.23 0.42
CA GLY A 169 -8.16 -7.69 0.45
C GLY A 169 -7.19 -8.30 1.46
N ASP A 170 -6.76 -9.54 1.21
CA ASP A 170 -5.92 -10.34 2.09
C ASP A 170 -4.60 -10.81 1.47
N SER A 171 -4.26 -10.41 0.25
CA SER A 171 -2.87 -10.45 -0.21
C SER A 171 -2.02 -9.57 0.70
N ARG A 172 -0.72 -9.85 0.82
CA ARG A 172 0.11 -9.18 1.85
C ARG A 172 1.37 -8.54 1.30
N VAL A 173 1.83 -7.51 2.02
CA VAL A 173 3.17 -6.93 1.87
C VAL A 173 3.93 -7.11 3.17
N TYR A 174 5.12 -7.73 3.08
CA TYR A 174 6.07 -7.87 4.18
C TYR A 174 7.30 -7.02 3.92
N ARG A 175 7.87 -6.47 4.99
CA ARG A 175 9.23 -5.91 5.02
C ARG A 175 10.15 -6.90 5.71
N VAL A 176 11.33 -7.09 5.13
CA VAL A 176 12.40 -7.88 5.74
C VAL A 176 13.63 -7.01 5.86
N GLU A 177 14.07 -6.79 7.09
CA GLU A 177 15.19 -5.93 7.43
C GLU A 177 15.99 -6.54 8.59
N GLY A 178 17.33 -6.66 8.44
CA GLY A 178 18.16 -7.27 9.48
C GLY A 178 17.82 -8.71 9.84
N GLY A 179 16.97 -9.37 9.07
CA GLY A 179 16.44 -10.72 9.35
C GLY A 179 15.11 -10.71 10.11
N GLU A 180 14.62 -9.57 10.52
CA GLU A 180 13.28 -9.39 11.07
C GLU A 180 12.24 -9.28 9.95
N VAL A 181 11.07 -9.86 10.15
CA VAL A 181 9.94 -9.87 9.21
C VAL A 181 8.80 -9.08 9.83
N GLU A 182 8.31 -8.08 9.12
CA GLU A 182 7.15 -7.28 9.50
C GLU A 182 6.09 -7.35 8.42
N GLN A 183 4.86 -7.77 8.75
CA GLN A 183 3.72 -7.61 7.86
C GLN A 183 3.28 -6.13 7.87
N LEU A 184 3.36 -5.48 6.71
CA LEU A 184 3.03 -4.05 6.57
C LEU A 184 1.54 -3.80 6.36
N THR A 185 0.83 -4.77 5.81
CA THR A 185 -0.60 -4.71 5.47
C THR A 185 -1.44 -5.43 6.50
N GLU A 186 -2.70 -5.04 6.61
CA GLU A 186 -3.70 -5.74 7.42
C GLU A 186 -4.65 -6.50 6.49
N ASP A 187 -4.94 -7.77 6.81
CA ASP A 187 -5.88 -8.56 6.02
C ASP A 187 -7.31 -8.05 6.19
N HIS A 188 -7.99 -7.79 5.09
CA HIS A 188 -9.41 -7.44 5.10
C HIS A 188 -10.28 -8.70 5.08
N THR A 189 -10.17 -9.50 6.13
CA THR A 189 -10.98 -10.71 6.33
C THR A 189 -11.86 -10.60 7.57
N LEU A 190 -12.93 -11.40 7.60
CA LEU A 190 -13.81 -11.46 8.74
C LEU A 190 -13.06 -11.86 10.02
N ILE A 191 -12.16 -12.84 9.91
CA ILE A 191 -11.39 -13.32 11.07
C ILE A 191 -10.37 -12.28 11.56
N ALA A 192 -9.71 -11.55 10.68
CA ALA A 192 -8.79 -10.48 11.08
C ALA A 192 -9.55 -9.37 11.82
N TRP A 193 -10.74 -9.00 11.35
CA TRP A 193 -11.61 -8.08 12.05
C TRP A 193 -12.04 -8.61 13.44
N GLN A 194 -12.45 -9.89 13.54
CA GLN A 194 -12.86 -10.49 14.82
C GLN A 194 -11.71 -10.54 15.82
N ILE A 195 -10.48 -10.87 15.39
CA ILE A 195 -9.28 -10.87 16.25
C ILE A 195 -9.04 -9.44 16.78
N ARG A 196 -9.07 -8.44 15.91
CA ARG A 196 -8.87 -7.03 16.29
C ARG A 196 -9.92 -6.53 17.28
N GLN A 197 -11.17 -7.01 17.17
CA GLN A 197 -12.22 -6.70 18.13
C GLN A 197 -12.13 -7.54 19.44
N GLY A 198 -11.16 -8.46 19.54
CA GLY A 198 -11.05 -9.34 20.69
C GLY A 198 -12.16 -10.39 20.80
N LEU A 199 -12.91 -10.63 19.71
CA LEU A 199 -14.02 -11.58 19.67
C LEU A 199 -13.55 -13.03 19.58
N ILE A 200 -12.41 -13.27 18.94
CA ILE A 200 -11.75 -14.57 18.83
C ILE A 200 -10.26 -14.44 19.03
N THR A 201 -9.61 -15.51 19.46
CA THR A 201 -8.17 -15.62 19.54
C THR A 201 -7.55 -16.01 18.19
N PRO A 202 -6.25 -15.76 17.94
CA PRO A 202 -5.56 -16.26 16.75
C PRO A 202 -5.61 -17.80 16.60
N GLN A 203 -5.71 -18.54 17.71
CA GLN A 203 -5.84 -20.00 17.70
C GLN A 203 -7.22 -20.46 17.20
N GLU A 204 -8.28 -19.76 17.63
CA GLU A 204 -9.66 -20.02 17.18
C GLU A 204 -9.83 -19.65 15.72
N ALA A 205 -9.21 -18.53 15.27
CA ALA A 205 -9.21 -18.09 13.88
C ALA A 205 -8.70 -19.16 12.91
N LYS A 206 -7.62 -19.88 13.27
CA LYS A 206 -7.05 -20.98 12.45
C LYS A 206 -8.03 -22.13 12.19
N LYS A 207 -9.02 -22.31 13.07
CA LYS A 207 -10.04 -23.37 13.00
C LYS A 207 -11.36 -22.87 12.43
N SER A 208 -11.50 -21.57 12.18
CA SER A 208 -12.74 -20.96 11.70
C SER A 208 -13.07 -21.42 10.28
N PRO A 209 -14.32 -21.82 10.00
CA PRO A 209 -14.78 -22.07 8.64
C PRO A 209 -14.82 -20.80 7.78
N HIS A 210 -14.79 -19.62 8.40
CA HIS A 210 -14.87 -18.32 7.76
C HIS A 210 -13.49 -17.67 7.53
N ARG A 211 -12.40 -18.43 7.62
CA ARG A 211 -11.02 -17.90 7.52
C ARG A 211 -10.73 -17.19 6.18
N ASN A 212 -11.41 -17.59 5.10
CA ASN A 212 -11.22 -17.05 3.76
C ASN A 212 -12.32 -16.05 3.37
N VAL A 213 -13.13 -15.56 4.34
CA VAL A 213 -14.17 -14.57 4.04
C VAL A 213 -13.56 -13.18 3.99
N ILE A 214 -13.38 -12.67 2.77
CA ILE A 214 -12.88 -11.32 2.50
C ILE A 214 -14.01 -10.31 2.76
N THR A 215 -13.69 -9.20 3.42
CA THR A 215 -14.64 -8.12 3.77
C THR A 215 -14.49 -6.89 2.88
N ARG A 216 -13.36 -6.77 2.16
CA ARG A 216 -13.11 -5.69 1.20
C ARG A 216 -12.45 -6.28 -0.04
N ALA A 217 -13.00 -5.98 -1.22
CA ALA A 217 -12.46 -6.38 -2.52
C ALA A 217 -12.66 -5.27 -3.55
N VAL A 218 -11.72 -5.13 -4.45
CA VAL A 218 -11.79 -4.27 -5.63
C VAL A 218 -12.82 -4.85 -6.59
N GLY A 219 -13.74 -4.01 -7.08
CA GLY A 219 -14.74 -4.41 -8.07
C GLY A 219 -16.02 -5.03 -7.51
N ASN A 220 -16.08 -5.38 -6.23
CA ASN A 220 -17.31 -5.92 -5.62
C ASN A 220 -18.39 -4.84 -5.36
N ARG A 221 -17.99 -3.57 -5.32
CA ARG A 221 -18.84 -2.38 -5.17
C ARG A 221 -18.20 -1.23 -5.94
N GLU A 222 -18.96 -0.16 -6.17
CA GLU A 222 -18.47 1.07 -6.81
C GLU A 222 -17.32 1.74 -6.05
N TYR A 223 -17.28 1.55 -4.74
CA TYR A 223 -16.30 2.15 -3.82
C TYR A 223 -15.76 1.12 -2.83
N VAL A 224 -14.46 1.22 -2.54
CA VAL A 224 -13.81 0.44 -1.49
C VAL A 224 -12.91 1.34 -0.64
N GLN A 225 -12.87 1.09 0.66
CA GLN A 225 -11.89 1.75 1.53
C GLN A 225 -10.51 1.13 1.30
N VAL A 226 -9.55 1.96 0.92
CA VAL A 226 -8.15 1.60 0.70
C VAL A 226 -7.34 1.95 1.93
N ASP A 227 -6.55 1.02 2.44
CA ASP A 227 -5.60 1.31 3.50
C ASP A 227 -4.24 1.65 2.88
N THR A 228 -3.67 2.80 3.26
CA THR A 228 -2.34 3.22 2.82
C THR A 228 -1.40 3.37 4.01
N ARG A 229 -0.15 2.96 3.81
CA ARG A 229 0.90 3.11 4.83
C ARG A 229 2.17 3.63 4.17
N ARG A 230 2.81 4.60 4.80
CA ARG A 230 4.14 5.12 4.41
C ARG A 230 5.20 4.53 5.32
N ILE A 231 6.32 4.14 4.74
CA ILE A 231 7.44 3.50 5.42
C ILE A 231 8.73 4.19 4.97
N PRO A 232 9.52 4.78 5.87
CA PRO A 232 10.86 5.23 5.51
C PRO A 232 11.69 4.06 4.98
N LEU A 233 12.40 4.28 3.87
CA LEU A 233 13.29 3.29 3.31
C LEU A 233 14.60 3.24 4.09
N MET A 234 15.08 2.03 4.29
CA MET A 234 16.41 1.76 4.81
C MET A 234 17.24 1.03 3.76
N PRO A 235 18.55 1.28 3.67
CA PRO A 235 19.44 0.52 2.81
C PRO A 235 19.33 -0.98 3.06
N ARG A 236 19.29 -1.77 2.01
CA ARG A 236 19.14 -3.23 2.05
C ARG A 236 17.79 -3.74 2.57
N ALA A 237 16.78 -2.89 2.70
CA ALA A 237 15.42 -3.33 2.94
C ALA A 237 14.92 -4.19 1.78
N ARG A 238 14.12 -5.21 2.10
CA ARG A 238 13.46 -6.05 1.11
C ARG A 238 11.97 -6.10 1.39
N PHE A 239 11.18 -6.13 0.32
CA PHE A 239 9.74 -6.24 0.43
C PHE A 239 9.27 -7.47 -0.35
N LEU A 240 8.42 -8.26 0.30
CA LEU A 240 7.73 -9.39 -0.34
C LEU A 240 6.25 -9.05 -0.44
N LEU A 241 5.71 -9.00 -1.67
CA LEU A 241 4.28 -8.95 -1.93
C LEU A 241 3.83 -10.34 -2.35
N CYS A 242 2.71 -10.82 -1.85
CA CYS A 242 2.25 -12.16 -2.20
C CYS A 242 0.73 -12.34 -2.02
N SER A 243 0.16 -13.26 -2.81
CA SER A 243 -1.22 -13.72 -2.66
C SER A 243 -1.37 -14.71 -1.49
N ASP A 244 -2.59 -15.05 -1.14
CA ASP A 244 -2.92 -15.96 -0.04
C ASP A 244 -2.42 -17.38 -0.29
N GLY A 245 -2.37 -17.82 -1.54
CA GLY A 245 -1.79 -19.09 -1.96
C GLY A 245 -0.30 -19.24 -1.66
N LEU A 246 0.41 -18.12 -1.40
CA LEU A 246 1.77 -18.16 -0.87
C LEU A 246 1.77 -18.00 0.65
N HIS A 247 1.26 -16.89 1.19
CA HIS A 247 1.44 -16.59 2.61
C HIS A 247 0.71 -17.59 3.53
N GLY A 248 -0.34 -18.25 3.06
CA GLY A 248 -1.01 -19.34 3.79
C GLY A 248 -0.11 -20.51 4.15
N TYR A 249 1.04 -20.63 3.52
CA TYR A 249 2.05 -21.67 3.77
C TYR A 249 3.34 -21.15 4.42
N LEU A 250 3.50 -19.83 4.59
CA LEU A 250 4.73 -19.24 5.12
C LEU A 250 4.70 -19.07 6.65
N ARG A 251 5.89 -19.18 7.24
CA ARG A 251 6.22 -18.72 8.59
C ARG A 251 7.29 -17.63 8.46
N ASP A 252 7.41 -16.78 9.45
CA ASP A 252 8.39 -15.67 9.44
C ASP A 252 9.81 -16.17 9.17
N ASP A 253 10.22 -17.30 9.77
CA ASP A 253 11.52 -17.92 9.52
C ASP A 253 11.71 -18.36 8.06
N ASP A 254 10.65 -18.84 7.40
CA ASP A 254 10.68 -19.19 5.98
C ASP A 254 10.94 -17.93 5.15
N ILE A 255 10.22 -16.82 5.46
CA ILE A 255 10.35 -15.54 4.74
C ILE A 255 11.79 -15.01 4.89
N ALA A 256 12.27 -14.85 6.12
CA ALA A 256 13.61 -14.36 6.39
C ALA A 256 14.70 -15.23 5.73
N GLY A 257 14.54 -16.56 5.78
CA GLY A 257 15.48 -17.50 5.19
C GLY A 257 15.54 -17.43 3.66
N ILE A 258 14.38 -17.38 3.00
CA ILE A 258 14.29 -17.40 1.53
C ILE A 258 14.70 -16.06 0.94
N VAL A 259 14.28 -14.94 1.55
CA VAL A 259 14.65 -13.58 1.08
C VAL A 259 16.18 -13.40 1.01
N ARG A 260 16.96 -14.06 1.87
CA ARG A 260 18.42 -14.00 1.84
C ARG A 260 19.03 -14.59 0.55
N LEU A 261 18.31 -15.47 -0.15
CA LEU A 261 18.77 -16.04 -1.44
C LEU A 261 18.81 -14.97 -2.54
N GLY A 262 17.99 -13.94 -2.40
CA GLY A 262 17.89 -12.80 -3.31
C GLY A 262 17.31 -13.12 -4.69
N GLY A 263 16.83 -12.10 -5.35
CA GLY A 263 16.45 -12.10 -6.75
C GLY A 263 15.46 -13.20 -7.16
N ALA A 264 15.61 -13.66 -8.39
CA ALA A 264 14.75 -14.69 -8.97
C ALA A 264 14.84 -16.06 -8.24
N VAL A 265 15.97 -16.32 -7.57
CA VAL A 265 16.15 -17.57 -6.80
C VAL A 265 15.22 -17.60 -5.60
N ALA A 266 15.12 -16.47 -4.88
CA ALA A 266 14.23 -16.36 -3.75
C ALA A 266 12.76 -16.53 -4.17
N VAL A 267 12.35 -15.84 -5.23
CA VAL A 267 10.97 -15.91 -5.74
C VAL A 267 10.63 -17.35 -6.15
N ARG A 268 11.52 -18.03 -6.89
CA ARG A 268 11.33 -19.44 -7.25
C ARG A 268 11.18 -20.31 -6.01
N ARG A 269 12.04 -20.12 -4.99
CA ARG A 269 11.98 -20.92 -3.76
C ARG A 269 10.68 -20.71 -2.98
N PHE A 270 10.10 -19.50 -2.98
CA PHE A 270 8.79 -19.25 -2.40
C PHE A 270 7.70 -20.09 -3.08
N ILE A 271 7.66 -20.07 -4.41
CA ILE A 271 6.69 -20.87 -5.19
C ILE A 271 6.87 -22.37 -4.91
N ASP A 272 8.10 -22.85 -4.96
CA ASP A 272 8.38 -24.27 -4.73
C ASP A 272 7.94 -24.72 -3.33
N LEU A 273 8.20 -23.89 -2.30
CA LEU A 273 7.80 -24.17 -0.93
C LEU A 273 6.29 -24.25 -0.77
N ALA A 274 5.53 -23.31 -1.35
CA ALA A 274 4.07 -23.36 -1.29
C ALA A 274 3.52 -24.60 -2.01
N ASN A 275 4.08 -24.96 -3.16
CA ASN A 275 3.74 -26.18 -3.88
C ASN A 275 4.09 -27.45 -3.11
N GLU A 276 5.25 -27.51 -2.45
CA GLU A 276 5.68 -28.63 -1.58
C GLU A 276 4.70 -28.80 -0.41
N ARG A 277 4.18 -27.70 0.14
CA ARG A 277 3.24 -27.70 1.27
C ARG A 277 1.78 -27.90 0.86
N GLY A 278 1.49 -28.04 -0.44
CA GLY A 278 0.16 -28.41 -0.93
C GLY A 278 -0.30 -27.72 -2.20
N GLY A 279 0.09 -26.46 -2.43
CA GLY A 279 -0.25 -25.70 -3.64
C GLY A 279 -1.75 -25.69 -3.94
N LYS A 280 -2.59 -25.35 -2.97
CA LYS A 280 -4.06 -25.47 -3.10
C LYS A 280 -4.65 -24.35 -3.94
N ASP A 281 -3.94 -23.24 -4.06
CA ASP A 281 -4.37 -22.06 -4.79
C ASP A 281 -3.31 -21.57 -5.78
N ASN A 282 -3.64 -20.55 -6.56
CA ASN A 282 -2.69 -19.79 -7.33
C ASN A 282 -1.66 -19.15 -6.39
N ILE A 283 -0.40 -19.09 -6.79
CA ILE A 283 0.70 -18.69 -5.92
C ILE A 283 1.47 -17.57 -6.62
N THR A 284 1.43 -16.39 -6.07
CA THR A 284 2.14 -15.23 -6.64
C THR A 284 3.06 -14.60 -5.61
N ALA A 285 4.28 -14.31 -6.03
CA ALA A 285 5.32 -13.65 -5.24
C ALA A 285 6.00 -12.55 -6.05
N VAL A 286 6.16 -11.38 -5.43
CA VAL A 286 7.00 -10.28 -5.93
C VAL A 286 7.98 -9.90 -4.82
N LEU A 287 9.28 -10.04 -5.10
CA LEU A 287 10.35 -9.61 -4.20
C LEU A 287 10.97 -8.33 -4.74
N VAL A 288 11.01 -7.29 -3.91
CA VAL A 288 11.63 -5.99 -4.21
C VAL A 288 12.85 -5.81 -3.31
N GLU A 289 14.00 -5.56 -3.90
CA GLU A 289 15.28 -5.35 -3.22
C GLU A 289 15.69 -3.88 -3.35
N ILE A 290 16.06 -3.28 -2.22
CA ILE A 290 16.51 -1.87 -2.13
C ILE A 290 18.01 -1.88 -1.82
N ASP A 291 18.83 -1.27 -2.70
CA ASP A 291 20.30 -1.20 -2.61
C ASP A 291 20.81 0.26 -2.60
#